data_713b9d2b3fac6021aca4f2a76f075a8e
#
_entry.id   713b9d2b3fac6021aca4f2a76f075a8e
#
_cell.length_a   1.000
_cell.length_b   1.000
_cell.length_c   1.000
_cell.angle_alpha   90.00
_cell.angle_beta   90.00
_cell.angle_gamma   90.00
#
_symmetry.space_group_name_H-M   'P 1'
#
loop_
_entity.id
_entity.type
_entity.pdbx_description
1 polymer ?
#
loop_
_entity_poly.entity_id
_entity_poly.type
_entity_poly.pdbx_seq_one_letter_code
_entity_poly.pdbx_strand_id
1 'polypeptide(L)'
;MRIFGTDGIRGQVGKYPLTAENILKLAKASSLVLKKKNSISRVVINKDTRLSGYIYEPALTAGFISMGINVVLVGPLPTPALTLLSKSLRADFSVMITASHNPFFDNGLKFFSNQGYKISAEDENKIEDYFFNYDFDNFKIKHSNYGKAIRLNDAMGRYSEVLKRS
;
A
#
# COMPACT_ATOMS: atom_id res chain seq x y z
N MET A 1 10.21 17.18 8.69
CA MET A 1 10.36 16.87 7.24
C MET A 1 9.09 16.18 6.80
N ARG A 2 8.53 16.48 5.65
CA ARG A 2 7.26 15.90 5.20
C ARG A 2 7.49 15.07 3.94
N ILE A 3 6.91 13.85 3.88
CA ILE A 3 6.98 12.98 2.71
C ILE A 3 5.64 12.86 1.97
N PHE A 4 4.51 13.04 2.68
CA PHE A 4 3.20 13.10 2.05
C PHE A 4 2.94 14.48 1.43
N GLY A 5 2.62 14.48 0.15
CA GLY A 5 2.09 15.63 -0.57
C GLY A 5 0.56 15.62 -0.61
N THR A 6 -0.02 16.52 -1.38
CA THR A 6 -1.48 16.63 -1.54
C THR A 6 -2.12 15.34 -2.06
N ASP A 7 -1.43 14.58 -2.89
CA ASP A 7 -1.94 13.39 -3.58
C ASP A 7 -1.06 12.15 -3.32
N GLY A 8 -0.73 11.93 -2.06
CA GLY A 8 0.14 10.84 -1.63
C GLY A 8 1.63 11.21 -1.69
N ILE A 9 2.48 10.21 -1.77
CA ILE A 9 3.93 10.34 -1.89
C ILE A 9 4.30 10.20 -3.35
N ARG A 10 5.01 11.17 -3.93
CA ARG A 10 5.45 11.14 -5.33
C ARG A 10 6.88 11.64 -5.47
N GLY A 11 7.59 11.14 -6.45
CA GLY A 11 8.93 11.59 -6.79
C GLY A 11 9.66 10.67 -7.75
N GLN A 12 10.93 10.95 -7.98
CA GLN A 12 11.77 10.16 -8.84
C GLN A 12 12.13 8.82 -8.19
N VAL A 13 11.97 7.74 -8.94
CA VAL A 13 12.32 6.38 -8.51
C VAL A 13 13.79 6.30 -8.11
N GLY A 14 14.06 5.65 -6.98
CA GLY A 14 15.42 5.49 -6.45
C GLY A 14 15.99 6.71 -5.72
N LYS A 15 15.25 7.84 -5.69
CA LYS A 15 15.58 9.00 -4.85
C LYS A 15 14.70 9.06 -3.61
N TYR A 16 15.23 9.61 -2.53
CA TYR A 16 14.47 9.84 -1.30
C TYR A 16 13.17 10.60 -1.59
N PRO A 17 12.03 10.19 -1.03
CA PRO A 17 11.81 9.03 -0.14
C PRO A 17 11.51 7.70 -0.88
N LEU A 18 11.59 7.65 -2.19
CA LEU A 18 11.15 6.54 -3.04
C LEU A 18 12.28 5.54 -3.38
N THR A 19 13.13 5.20 -2.39
CA THR A 19 14.04 4.06 -2.45
C THR A 19 13.33 2.78 -1.96
N ALA A 20 13.81 1.61 -2.36
CA ALA A 20 13.22 0.33 -1.96
C ALA A 20 13.19 0.16 -0.42
N GLU A 21 14.26 0.57 0.26
CA GLU A 21 14.37 0.53 1.72
C GLU A 21 13.34 1.42 2.40
N ASN A 22 13.15 2.63 1.89
CA ASN A 22 12.17 3.57 2.42
C ASN A 22 10.73 3.10 2.16
N ILE A 23 10.46 2.47 1.03
CA ILE A 23 9.14 1.88 0.72
C ILE A 23 8.82 0.74 1.70
N LEU A 24 9.79 -0.12 1.99
CA LEU A 24 9.64 -1.16 3.01
C LEU A 24 9.40 -0.54 4.40
N LYS A 25 10.18 0.47 4.78
CA LYS A 25 10.02 1.19 6.04
C LYS A 25 8.65 1.88 6.13
N LEU A 26 8.19 2.47 5.04
CA LEU A 26 6.89 3.12 4.95
C LEU A 26 5.73 2.12 5.13
N ALA A 27 5.85 0.92 4.57
CA ALA A 27 4.87 -0.15 4.80
C ALA A 27 4.81 -0.54 6.28
N LYS A 28 5.96 -0.66 6.96
CA LYS A 28 6.00 -0.91 8.40
C LYS A 28 5.34 0.22 9.20
N ALA A 29 5.67 1.47 8.90
CA ALA A 29 5.09 2.64 9.57
C ALA A 29 3.57 2.72 9.37
N SER A 30 3.10 2.53 8.13
CA SER A 30 1.68 2.49 7.80
C SER A 30 0.94 1.38 8.54
N SER A 31 1.60 0.25 8.76
CA SER A 31 1.03 -0.87 9.51
C SER A 31 0.68 -0.51 10.95
N LEU A 32 1.51 0.30 11.62
CA LEU A 32 1.27 0.72 13.00
C LEU A 32 0.05 1.63 13.12
N VAL A 33 -0.30 2.34 12.06
CA VAL A 33 -1.44 3.29 12.04
C VAL A 33 -2.72 2.63 11.51
N LEU A 34 -2.61 1.89 10.40
CA LEU A 34 -3.77 1.42 9.63
C LEU A 34 -4.21 0.00 9.97
N LYS A 35 -3.39 -0.75 10.70
CA LYS A 35 -3.72 -2.11 11.14
C LYS A 35 -4.85 -2.09 12.17
N LYS A 36 -5.85 -2.95 12.00
CA LYS A 36 -6.88 -3.15 13.03
C LYS A 36 -6.30 -3.83 14.28
N LYS A 37 -6.76 -3.37 15.44
CA LYS A 37 -6.46 -4.03 16.71
C LYS A 37 -7.29 -5.31 16.83
N ASN A 38 -6.67 -6.37 17.37
CA ASN A 38 -7.32 -7.65 17.71
C ASN A 38 -7.91 -8.44 16.53
N SER A 39 -7.48 -8.18 15.31
CA SER A 39 -7.89 -8.96 14.13
C SER A 39 -6.75 -9.13 13.14
N ILE A 40 -6.88 -10.13 12.25
CA ILE A 40 -5.97 -10.28 11.12
C ILE A 40 -6.28 -9.16 10.12
N SER A 41 -5.36 -8.23 9.98
CA SER A 41 -5.50 -7.15 9.01
C SER A 41 -5.15 -7.60 7.60
N ARG A 42 -5.80 -6.96 6.62
CA ARG A 42 -5.59 -7.21 5.19
C ARG A 42 -5.39 -5.89 4.46
N VAL A 43 -4.38 -5.85 3.60
CA VAL A 43 -4.13 -4.76 2.66
C VAL A 43 -4.28 -5.28 1.22
N VAL A 44 -4.85 -4.46 0.35
CA VAL A 44 -4.84 -4.68 -1.10
C VAL A 44 -3.81 -3.76 -1.73
N ILE A 45 -2.92 -4.30 -2.53
CA ILE A 45 -1.92 -3.53 -3.29
C ILE A 45 -2.25 -3.62 -4.77
N ASN A 46 -2.40 -2.47 -5.39
CA ASN A 46 -2.54 -2.31 -6.82
C ASN A 46 -1.39 -1.45 -7.37
N LYS A 47 -1.09 -1.59 -8.64
CA LYS A 47 -0.10 -0.77 -9.35
C LYS A 47 -0.59 -0.42 -10.75
N ASP A 48 -0.03 0.65 -11.32
CA ASP A 48 -0.12 0.92 -12.75
C ASP A 48 0.93 0.09 -13.53
N THR A 49 1.12 0.40 -14.79
CA THR A 49 2.02 -0.34 -15.69
C THR A 49 3.48 0.10 -15.61
N ARG A 50 3.85 1.01 -14.71
CA ARG A 50 5.23 1.49 -14.55
C ARG A 50 6.16 0.35 -14.12
N LEU A 51 7.33 0.30 -14.75
CA LEU A 51 8.34 -0.73 -14.48
C LEU A 51 8.80 -0.74 -13.02
N SER A 52 8.90 0.44 -12.41
CA SER A 52 9.26 0.59 -10.99
C SER A 52 8.24 -0.01 -10.01
N GLY A 53 7.03 -0.33 -10.46
CA GLY A 53 6.06 -1.10 -9.68
C GLY A 53 6.59 -2.46 -9.25
N TYR A 54 7.50 -3.06 -10.04
CA TYR A 54 8.16 -4.33 -9.70
C TYR A 54 9.19 -4.21 -8.57
N ILE A 55 9.62 -3.00 -8.23
CA ILE A 55 10.46 -2.72 -7.05
C ILE A 55 9.55 -2.47 -5.84
N TYR A 56 8.53 -1.64 -6.01
CA TYR A 56 7.73 -1.16 -4.87
C TYR A 56 6.72 -2.19 -4.36
N GLU A 57 6.11 -2.98 -5.24
CA GLU A 57 5.17 -4.03 -4.84
C GLU A 57 5.82 -5.06 -3.91
N PRO A 58 7.01 -5.63 -4.22
CA PRO A 58 7.69 -6.53 -3.29
C PRO A 58 8.15 -5.86 -2.00
N ALA A 59 8.64 -4.61 -2.05
CA ALA A 59 9.09 -3.88 -0.87
C ALA A 59 7.92 -3.61 0.10
N LEU A 60 6.77 -3.14 -0.40
CA LEU A 60 5.55 -3.00 0.39
C LEU A 60 5.08 -4.34 0.96
N THR A 61 5.08 -5.38 0.14
CA THR A 61 4.67 -6.73 0.54
C THR A 61 5.51 -7.25 1.69
N ALA A 62 6.83 -7.16 1.58
CA ALA A 62 7.74 -7.57 2.66
C ALA A 62 7.51 -6.77 3.94
N GLY A 63 7.34 -5.45 3.82
CA GLY A 63 7.07 -4.57 4.95
C GLY A 63 5.77 -4.94 5.67
N PHE A 64 4.66 -5.11 4.95
CA PHE A 64 3.36 -5.45 5.54
C PHE A 64 3.34 -6.85 6.17
N ILE A 65 3.90 -7.85 5.49
CA ILE A 65 3.99 -9.22 6.00
C ILE A 65 4.78 -9.27 7.30
N SER A 66 5.90 -8.55 7.37
CA SER A 66 6.75 -8.48 8.57
C SER A 66 6.03 -7.86 9.77
N MET A 67 4.97 -7.09 9.53
CA MET A 67 4.14 -6.46 10.56
C MET A 67 2.86 -7.25 10.87
N GLY A 68 2.71 -8.45 10.29
CA GLY A 68 1.55 -9.33 10.53
C GLY A 68 0.30 -8.94 9.74
N ILE A 69 0.45 -8.30 8.58
CA ILE A 69 -0.65 -7.95 7.68
C ILE A 69 -0.67 -8.88 6.48
N ASN A 70 -1.84 -9.42 6.15
CA ASN A 70 -2.04 -10.19 4.94
C ASN A 70 -2.12 -9.26 3.73
N VAL A 71 -1.44 -9.62 2.65
CA VAL A 71 -1.35 -8.83 1.42
C VAL A 71 -2.07 -9.53 0.28
N VAL A 72 -2.92 -8.80 -0.43
CA VAL A 72 -3.54 -9.24 -1.68
C VAL A 72 -3.06 -8.36 -2.82
N LEU A 73 -2.38 -8.96 -3.80
CA LEU A 73 -1.84 -8.30 -4.97
C LEU A 73 -2.85 -8.42 -6.12
N VAL A 74 -3.28 -7.29 -6.70
CA VAL A 74 -4.36 -7.26 -7.70
C VAL A 74 -3.99 -6.63 -9.04
N GLY A 75 -2.86 -5.93 -9.12
CA GLY A 75 -2.48 -5.16 -10.31
C GLY A 75 -1.74 -5.93 -11.39
N PRO A 76 -1.53 -5.29 -12.55
CA PRO A 76 -1.86 -3.88 -12.81
C PRO A 76 -3.34 -3.65 -13.15
N LEU A 77 -3.96 -2.67 -12.49
CA LEU A 77 -5.34 -2.26 -12.72
C LEU A 77 -5.50 -0.73 -12.53
N PRO A 78 -6.52 -0.09 -13.13
CA PRO A 78 -6.80 1.33 -12.89
C PRO A 78 -7.15 1.61 -11.42
N THR A 79 -6.88 2.82 -10.94
CA THR A 79 -7.13 3.21 -9.54
C THR A 79 -8.58 2.95 -9.06
N PRO A 80 -9.64 3.18 -9.86
CA PRO A 80 -11.01 2.85 -9.42
C PRO A 80 -11.23 1.38 -9.08
N ALA A 81 -10.50 0.46 -9.73
CA ALA A 81 -10.56 -0.97 -9.42
C ALA A 81 -10.12 -1.27 -7.99
N LEU A 82 -9.16 -0.49 -7.46
CA LEU A 82 -8.65 -0.69 -6.11
C LEU A 82 -9.74 -0.50 -5.05
N THR A 83 -10.52 0.58 -5.13
CA THR A 83 -11.62 0.84 -4.20
C THR A 83 -12.65 -0.29 -4.19
N LEU A 84 -13.01 -0.77 -5.38
CA LEU A 84 -13.98 -1.83 -5.55
C LEU A 84 -13.47 -3.17 -4.99
N LEU A 85 -12.24 -3.53 -5.35
CA LEU A 85 -11.63 -4.77 -4.89
C LEU A 85 -11.36 -4.73 -3.38
N SER A 86 -10.96 -3.59 -2.83
CA SER A 86 -10.75 -3.42 -1.39
C SER A 86 -12.01 -3.72 -0.58
N LYS A 87 -13.16 -3.22 -1.03
CA LYS A 87 -14.47 -3.51 -0.41
C LYS A 87 -14.85 -4.98 -0.57
N SER A 88 -14.76 -5.52 -1.78
CA SER A 88 -15.08 -6.92 -2.08
C SER A 88 -14.23 -7.90 -1.27
N LEU A 89 -12.96 -7.58 -1.07
CA LEU A 89 -12.01 -8.40 -0.32
C LEU A 89 -12.00 -8.10 1.18
N ARG A 90 -12.84 -7.18 1.65
CA ARG A 90 -12.89 -6.72 3.04
C ARG A 90 -11.52 -6.31 3.57
N ALA A 91 -10.78 -5.54 2.76
CA ALA A 91 -9.49 -5.01 3.16
C ALA A 91 -9.65 -3.89 4.18
N ASP A 92 -8.70 -3.76 5.09
CA ASP A 92 -8.70 -2.70 6.10
C ASP A 92 -8.21 -1.37 5.53
N PHE A 93 -7.29 -1.47 4.58
CA PHE A 93 -6.80 -0.35 3.79
C PHE A 93 -6.22 -0.86 2.47
N SER A 94 -5.86 0.05 1.60
CA SER A 94 -5.25 -0.30 0.32
C SER A 94 -4.20 0.70 -0.12
N VAL A 95 -3.31 0.25 -1.00
CA VAL A 95 -2.22 1.05 -1.54
C VAL A 95 -2.24 0.99 -3.07
N MET A 96 -2.20 2.15 -3.71
CA MET A 96 -1.98 2.29 -5.15
C MET A 96 -0.57 2.75 -5.42
N ILE A 97 0.17 2.00 -6.21
CA ILE A 97 1.50 2.35 -6.70
C ILE A 97 1.32 3.04 -8.04
N THR A 98 1.43 4.37 -8.05
CA THR A 98 1.25 5.18 -9.25
C THR A 98 1.76 6.61 -9.04
N ALA A 99 2.22 7.24 -10.10
CA ALA A 99 2.44 8.68 -10.15
C ALA A 99 1.47 9.38 -11.12
N SER A 100 0.34 8.74 -11.44
CA SER A 100 -0.69 9.31 -12.33
C SER A 100 -0.11 9.66 -13.71
N HIS A 101 -0.09 10.94 -14.06
CA HIS A 101 0.42 11.47 -15.34
C HIS A 101 1.89 11.95 -15.30
N ASN A 102 2.58 11.75 -14.19
CA ASN A 102 4.01 12.11 -14.10
C ASN A 102 4.85 11.33 -15.12
N PRO A 103 6.05 11.81 -15.50
CA PRO A 103 6.97 11.10 -16.37
C PRO A 103 7.27 9.66 -15.90
N PHE A 104 7.73 8.82 -16.80
CA PHE A 104 7.94 7.40 -16.55
C PHE A 104 8.99 7.10 -15.45
N PHE A 105 9.92 8.01 -15.22
CA PHE A 105 10.95 7.89 -14.19
C PHE A 105 10.46 8.26 -12.78
N ASP A 106 9.24 8.79 -12.66
CA ASP A 106 8.57 9.00 -11.38
C ASP A 106 7.69 7.82 -11.00
N ASN A 107 7.43 7.68 -9.72
CA ASN A 107 6.37 6.83 -9.18
C ASN A 107 5.84 7.41 -7.87
N GLY A 108 4.93 6.74 -7.22
CA GLY A 108 4.37 7.20 -5.97
C GLY A 108 3.51 6.16 -5.28
N LEU A 109 3.05 6.51 -4.09
CA LEU A 109 2.18 5.70 -3.27
C LEU A 109 0.99 6.53 -2.81
N LYS A 110 -0.21 5.97 -2.95
CA LYS A 110 -1.45 6.52 -2.41
C LYS A 110 -2.08 5.50 -1.47
N PHE A 111 -2.42 5.92 -0.27
CA PHE A 111 -3.07 5.10 0.73
C PHE A 111 -4.56 5.43 0.80
N PHE A 112 -5.39 4.39 0.89
CA PHE A 112 -6.84 4.53 0.98
C PHE A 112 -7.37 3.72 2.15
N SER A 113 -8.42 4.25 2.80
CA SER A 113 -9.15 3.57 3.86
C SER A 113 -9.95 2.38 3.31
N ASN A 114 -10.55 1.60 4.20
CA ASN A 114 -11.45 0.51 3.87
C ASN A 114 -12.70 0.94 3.08
N GLN A 115 -13.04 2.22 3.12
CA GLN A 115 -14.14 2.80 2.34
C GLN A 115 -13.71 3.27 0.95
N GLY A 116 -12.40 3.25 0.66
CA GLY A 116 -11.84 3.67 -0.64
C GLY A 116 -11.57 5.17 -0.75
N TYR A 117 -11.62 5.90 0.35
CA TYR A 117 -11.19 7.30 0.42
C TYR A 117 -9.72 7.39 0.78
N LYS A 118 -9.05 8.45 0.33
CA LYS A 118 -7.70 8.77 0.81
C LYS A 118 -7.67 8.77 2.34
N ILE A 119 -6.60 8.26 2.93
CA ILE A 119 -6.43 8.31 4.39
C ILE A 119 -6.42 9.76 4.88
N SER A 120 -6.76 9.95 6.15
CA SER A 120 -6.83 11.28 6.76
C SER A 120 -5.45 11.93 6.88
N ALA A 121 -5.41 13.27 6.94
CA ALA A 121 -4.18 14.00 7.22
C ALA A 121 -3.60 13.63 8.60
N GLU A 122 -4.44 13.26 9.56
CA GLU A 122 -4.01 12.77 10.87
C GLU A 122 -3.25 11.44 10.73
N ASP A 123 -3.77 10.50 9.93
CA ASP A 123 -3.10 9.23 9.67
C ASP A 123 -1.79 9.43 8.91
N GLU A 124 -1.75 10.32 7.89
CA GLU A 124 -0.53 10.67 7.19
C GLU A 124 0.54 11.19 8.17
N ASN A 125 0.19 12.08 9.08
CA ASN A 125 1.10 12.63 10.07
C ASN A 125 1.61 11.55 11.03
N LYS A 126 0.76 10.63 11.49
CA LYS A 126 1.17 9.50 12.34
C LYS A 126 2.11 8.56 11.61
N ILE A 127 1.83 8.27 10.34
CA ILE A 127 2.71 7.43 9.50
C ILE A 127 4.09 8.10 9.35
N GLU A 128 4.13 9.41 9.11
CA GLU A 128 5.39 10.15 9.04
C GLU A 128 6.16 10.10 10.35
N ASP A 129 5.49 10.27 11.48
CA ASP A 129 6.14 10.19 12.80
C ASP A 129 6.77 8.83 13.03
N TYR A 130 6.05 7.74 12.76
CA TYR A 130 6.64 6.40 12.82
C TYR A 130 7.75 6.17 11.80
N PHE A 131 7.59 6.69 10.60
CA PHE A 131 8.61 6.59 9.55
C PHE A 131 9.94 7.24 9.96
N PHE A 132 9.90 8.39 10.62
CA PHE A 132 11.11 9.10 11.02
C PHE A 132 11.70 8.63 12.35
N ASN A 133 10.85 8.31 13.32
CA ASN A 133 11.25 8.22 14.73
C ASN A 133 11.17 6.80 15.32
N TYR A 134 10.49 5.84 14.66
CA TYR A 134 10.32 4.50 15.21
C TYR A 134 11.50 3.58 14.88
N ASP A 135 11.96 2.84 15.90
CA ASP A 135 13.03 1.84 15.76
C ASP A 135 12.42 0.49 15.32
N PHE A 136 12.39 0.26 14.01
CA PHE A 136 11.90 -0.99 13.43
C PHE A 136 12.86 -2.18 13.59
N ASP A 137 14.11 -1.95 13.91
CA ASP A 137 15.10 -3.04 14.10
C ASP A 137 14.81 -3.81 15.40
N ASN A 138 14.25 -3.11 16.39
CA ASN A 138 13.80 -3.70 17.65
C ASN A 138 12.33 -4.16 17.64
N PHE A 139 11.59 -3.98 16.54
CA PHE A 139 10.23 -4.49 16.43
C PHE A 139 10.22 -6.01 16.35
N LYS A 140 9.52 -6.66 17.28
CA LYS A 140 9.40 -8.13 17.34
C LYS A 140 7.95 -8.56 17.23
N ILE A 141 7.71 -9.57 16.42
CA ILE A 141 6.42 -10.25 16.27
C ILE A 141 6.65 -11.76 16.45
N LYS A 142 5.68 -12.48 17.00
CA LYS A 142 5.74 -13.95 17.05
C LYS A 142 5.75 -14.52 15.64
N HIS A 143 6.57 -15.54 15.37
CA HIS A 143 6.66 -16.16 14.04
C HIS A 143 5.32 -16.61 13.46
N SER A 144 4.41 -17.10 14.30
CA SER A 144 3.04 -17.48 13.91
C SER A 144 2.17 -16.32 13.45
N ASN A 145 2.57 -15.08 13.68
CA ASN A 145 1.79 -13.87 13.41
C ASN A 145 2.25 -13.09 12.18
N TYR A 146 3.24 -13.58 11.44
CA TYR A 146 3.58 -13.00 10.14
C TYR A 146 2.39 -13.08 9.18
N GLY A 147 2.24 -12.06 8.34
CA GLY A 147 1.24 -12.06 7.28
C GLY A 147 1.58 -13.03 6.15
N LYS A 148 0.65 -13.17 5.22
CA LYS A 148 0.81 -13.96 3.99
C LYS A 148 0.47 -13.08 2.79
N ALA A 149 1.12 -13.31 1.65
CA ALA A 149 0.79 -12.66 0.39
C ALA A 149 0.15 -13.66 -0.57
N ILE A 150 -0.90 -13.20 -1.24
CA ILE A 150 -1.51 -13.91 -2.37
C ILE A 150 -1.68 -12.96 -3.55
N ARG A 151 -1.61 -13.49 -4.75
CA ARG A 151 -2.00 -12.78 -5.97
C ARG A 151 -3.40 -13.21 -6.39
N LEU A 152 -4.27 -12.23 -6.61
CA LEU A 152 -5.64 -12.47 -7.09
C LEU A 152 -5.63 -12.51 -8.62
N ASN A 153 -5.66 -13.71 -9.21
CA ASN A 153 -5.54 -13.88 -10.66
C ASN A 153 -6.79 -13.43 -11.43
N ASP A 154 -7.96 -13.41 -10.79
CA ASP A 154 -9.24 -13.01 -11.38
C ASP A 154 -9.64 -11.54 -11.08
N ALA A 155 -8.70 -10.73 -10.60
CA ALA A 155 -8.97 -9.34 -10.24
C ALA A 155 -9.53 -8.51 -11.40
N MET A 156 -9.00 -8.67 -12.62
CA MET A 156 -9.49 -8.02 -13.82
C MET A 156 -10.92 -8.45 -14.15
N GLY A 157 -11.21 -9.75 -14.05
CA GLY A 157 -12.55 -10.29 -14.29
C GLY A 157 -13.59 -9.71 -13.32
N ARG A 158 -13.27 -9.66 -12.03
CA ARG A 158 -14.12 -9.06 -11.00
C ARG A 158 -14.40 -7.58 -11.27
N TYR A 159 -13.38 -6.82 -11.65
CA TYR A 159 -13.55 -5.40 -12.00
C TYR A 159 -14.44 -5.24 -13.24
N SER A 160 -14.21 -6.03 -14.30
CA SER A 160 -14.99 -5.99 -15.53
C SER A 160 -16.47 -6.33 -15.30
N GLU A 161 -16.75 -7.30 -14.44
CA GLU A 161 -18.14 -7.66 -14.11
C GLU A 161 -18.90 -6.54 -13.40
N VAL A 162 -18.23 -5.78 -12.55
CA VAL A 162 -18.88 -4.64 -11.91
C VAL A 162 -19.14 -3.52 -12.90
N LEU A 163 -18.20 -3.23 -13.80
CA LEU A 163 -18.38 -2.21 -14.83
C LEU A 163 -19.55 -2.54 -15.80
N LYS A 164 -19.80 -3.83 -16.07
CA LYS A 164 -20.93 -4.24 -16.91
C LYS A 164 -22.29 -4.05 -16.24
N ARG A 165 -22.33 -3.96 -14.91
CA ARG A 165 -23.58 -3.82 -14.14
C ARG A 165 -23.86 -2.37 -13.72
N SER A 166 -22.94 -1.46 -13.93
CA SER A 166 -23.06 -0.02 -13.69
C SER A 166 -23.48 0.72 -14.95
#